data_5a1337c7391c9a7c82d7d43de7dd5fc8
#
_entry.id   5a1337c7391c9a7c82d7d43de7dd5fc8
#
_cell.length_a   1.000
_cell.length_b   1.000
_cell.length_c   1.000
_cell.angle_alpha   90.00
_cell.angle_beta   90.00
_cell.angle_gamma   90.00
#
_symmetry.space_group_name_H-M   'P 1'
#
loop_
_entity.id
_entity.type
_entity.pdbx_description
1 polymer ?
#
loop_
_entity_poly.entity_id
_entity_poly.type
_entity_poly.pdbx_seq_one_letter_code
_entity_poly.pdbx_strand_id
1 'polypeptide(L)'
;ICLDMASYNIVEGDLEFFDILITKYVDIVFANEEEAKAYTGKDAWGAINEIASKCSVVIVKLGAQGSCIKKGTECIKLEVPPVKKVVDTTGAGDYYAAGFLYGLTCGYSLEKCSIIGSILASNVIQVVGTTLSKKKWDEIKLNIEALLQA
;
A
#
# COMPACT_ATOMS: atom_id res chain seq x y z
N ILE A 1 -13.63 -1.95 6.69
CA ILE A 1 -12.59 -1.38 7.59
C ILE A 1 -11.22 -1.63 6.96
N CYS A 2 -10.39 -0.57 6.89
CA CYS A 2 -9.01 -0.66 6.41
C CYS A 2 -8.04 -0.52 7.59
N LEU A 3 -7.03 -1.36 7.62
CA LEU A 3 -5.97 -1.35 8.62
C LEU A 3 -4.62 -1.18 7.92
N ASP A 4 -3.83 -0.16 8.30
CA ASP A 4 -2.39 -0.13 8.05
C ASP A 4 -1.68 -0.64 9.30
N MET A 5 -0.74 -1.55 9.15
CA MET A 5 -0.03 -2.18 10.27
C MET A 5 0.93 -1.24 11.01
N ALA A 6 1.12 -0.03 10.48
CA ALA A 6 1.85 1.10 11.06
C ALA A 6 3.35 0.87 11.25
N SER A 7 3.78 -0.13 12.02
CA SER A 7 5.19 -0.50 12.13
C SER A 7 5.36 -1.92 12.68
N TYR A 8 6.46 -2.58 12.31
CA TYR A 8 6.75 -3.95 12.74
C TYR A 8 6.85 -4.07 14.28
N ASN A 9 7.36 -3.06 14.98
CA ASN A 9 7.45 -3.06 16.45
C ASN A 9 6.06 -3.09 17.13
N ILE A 10 5.08 -2.39 16.55
CA ILE A 10 3.71 -2.38 17.05
C ILE A 10 3.07 -3.75 16.82
N VAL A 11 3.30 -4.32 15.64
CA VAL A 11 2.80 -5.66 15.29
C VAL A 11 3.37 -6.73 16.22
N GLU A 12 4.69 -6.75 16.43
CA GLU A 12 5.36 -7.69 17.35
C GLU A 12 4.92 -7.52 18.80
N GLY A 13 4.54 -6.31 19.19
CA GLY A 13 4.10 -5.99 20.54
C GLY A 13 2.79 -6.62 20.96
N ASP A 14 1.89 -6.90 20.01
CA ASP A 14 0.58 -7.52 20.31
C ASP A 14 0.00 -8.28 19.09
N LEU A 15 0.63 -9.39 18.76
CA LEU A 15 0.20 -10.26 17.65
C LEU A 15 -1.23 -10.79 17.81
N GLU A 16 -1.64 -11.10 19.04
CA GLU A 16 -2.99 -11.60 19.31
C GLU A 16 -4.05 -10.54 19.00
N PHE A 17 -3.80 -9.29 19.36
CA PHE A 17 -4.70 -8.18 19.03
C PHE A 17 -4.81 -7.97 17.52
N PHE A 18 -3.68 -7.98 16.79
CA PHE A 18 -3.69 -7.88 15.34
C PHE A 18 -4.45 -9.03 14.68
N ASP A 19 -4.26 -10.25 15.17
CA ASP A 19 -4.97 -11.42 14.65
C ASP A 19 -6.49 -11.31 14.84
N ILE A 20 -6.92 -10.87 16.01
CA ILE A 20 -8.35 -10.61 16.31
C ILE A 20 -8.91 -9.51 15.39
N LEU A 21 -8.18 -8.40 15.22
CA LEU A 21 -8.62 -7.30 14.37
C LEU A 21 -8.78 -7.76 12.92
N ILE A 22 -7.75 -8.39 12.36
CA ILE A 22 -7.72 -8.79 10.95
C ILE A 22 -8.80 -9.85 10.69
N THR A 23 -8.94 -10.84 11.57
CA THR A 23 -9.87 -11.94 11.36
C THR A 23 -11.34 -11.53 11.55
N LYS A 24 -11.63 -10.58 12.45
CA LYS A 24 -13.03 -10.28 12.82
C LYS A 24 -13.57 -8.98 12.25
N TYR A 25 -12.72 -8.01 11.95
CA TYR A 25 -13.19 -6.64 11.70
C TYR A 25 -12.62 -6.00 10.44
N VAL A 26 -11.47 -6.44 9.96
CA VAL A 26 -10.74 -5.77 8.88
C VAL A 26 -11.07 -6.40 7.53
N ASP A 27 -11.42 -5.55 6.57
CA ASP A 27 -11.68 -5.93 5.18
C ASP A 27 -10.40 -5.81 4.32
N ILE A 28 -9.59 -4.77 4.57
CA ILE A 28 -8.41 -4.44 3.78
C ILE A 28 -7.21 -4.22 4.71
N VAL A 29 -6.12 -4.93 4.45
CA VAL A 29 -4.85 -4.77 5.18
C VAL A 29 -3.80 -4.15 4.27
N PHE A 30 -3.14 -3.10 4.77
CA PHE A 30 -1.90 -2.56 4.21
C PHE A 30 -0.74 -2.92 5.13
N ALA A 31 0.31 -3.47 4.57
CA ALA A 31 1.55 -3.76 5.26
C ALA A 31 2.76 -3.48 4.36
N ASN A 32 3.93 -3.24 4.94
CA ASN A 32 5.19 -3.38 4.24
C ASN A 32 5.78 -4.79 4.50
N GLU A 33 6.95 -5.09 3.91
CA GLU A 33 7.59 -6.40 4.06
C GLU A 33 7.94 -6.74 5.52
N GLU A 34 8.41 -5.74 6.29
CA GLU A 34 8.82 -5.93 7.69
C GLU A 34 7.59 -6.17 8.59
N GLU A 35 6.53 -5.40 8.39
CA GLU A 35 5.25 -5.55 9.09
C GLU A 35 4.59 -6.89 8.79
N ALA A 36 4.53 -7.27 7.51
CA ALA A 36 3.98 -8.55 7.08
C ALA A 36 4.77 -9.74 7.65
N LYS A 37 6.11 -9.62 7.67
CA LYS A 37 6.99 -10.61 8.29
C LYS A 37 6.83 -10.67 9.81
N ALA A 38 6.72 -9.52 10.48
CA ALA A 38 6.50 -9.44 11.93
C ALA A 38 5.20 -10.16 12.33
N TYR A 39 4.14 -9.98 11.53
CA TYR A 39 2.86 -10.63 11.81
C TYR A 39 2.84 -12.12 11.52
N THR A 40 3.49 -12.58 10.44
CA THR A 40 3.35 -13.97 9.96
C THR A 40 4.59 -14.83 10.17
N GLY A 41 5.75 -14.23 10.43
CA GLY A 41 7.04 -14.92 10.44
C GLY A 41 7.54 -15.35 9.05
N LYS A 42 6.86 -14.95 7.96
CA LYS A 42 7.13 -15.40 6.59
C LYS A 42 7.68 -14.27 5.72
N ASP A 43 8.24 -14.64 4.57
CA ASP A 43 8.55 -13.68 3.52
C ASP A 43 7.27 -13.04 2.94
N ALA A 44 7.43 -12.01 2.11
CA ALA A 44 6.31 -11.27 1.56
C ALA A 44 5.27 -12.15 0.85
N TRP A 45 5.70 -13.20 0.14
CA TRP A 45 4.81 -14.12 -0.58
C TRP A 45 4.07 -15.08 0.35
N GLY A 46 4.75 -15.59 1.35
CA GLY A 46 4.12 -16.40 2.40
C GLY A 46 3.14 -15.58 3.23
N ALA A 47 3.55 -14.36 3.59
CA ALA A 47 2.75 -13.42 4.38
C ALA A 47 1.46 -13.01 3.67
N ILE A 48 1.53 -12.62 2.39
CA ILE A 48 0.34 -12.18 1.64
C ILE A 48 -0.71 -13.30 1.55
N ASN A 49 -0.27 -14.56 1.39
CA ASN A 49 -1.17 -15.70 1.34
C ASN A 49 -1.87 -15.95 2.68
N GLU A 50 -1.12 -15.84 3.79
CA GLU A 50 -1.69 -16.02 5.12
C GLU A 50 -2.66 -14.90 5.48
N ILE A 51 -2.28 -13.63 5.28
CA ILE A 51 -3.14 -12.49 5.59
C ILE A 51 -4.41 -12.52 4.73
N ALA A 52 -4.29 -12.86 3.43
CA ALA A 52 -5.44 -12.97 2.52
C ALA A 52 -6.42 -14.10 2.89
N SER A 53 -6.04 -15.05 3.72
CA SER A 53 -6.97 -16.05 4.26
C SER A 53 -7.87 -15.51 5.38
N LYS A 54 -7.54 -14.32 5.92
CA LYS A 54 -8.19 -13.71 7.08
C LYS A 54 -8.96 -12.42 6.75
N CYS A 55 -8.67 -11.77 5.61
CA CYS A 55 -9.34 -10.53 5.18
C CYS A 55 -9.65 -10.57 3.68
N SER A 56 -10.46 -9.63 3.20
CA SER A 56 -10.91 -9.59 1.80
C SER A 56 -9.82 -9.17 0.82
N VAL A 57 -8.98 -8.19 1.19
CA VAL A 57 -7.90 -7.67 0.37
C VAL A 57 -6.67 -7.42 1.23
N VAL A 58 -5.52 -7.85 0.76
CA VAL A 58 -4.23 -7.52 1.39
C VAL A 58 -3.29 -6.90 0.38
N ILE A 59 -2.59 -5.86 0.80
CA ILE A 59 -1.56 -5.17 0.04
C ILE A 59 -0.25 -5.23 0.82
N VAL A 60 0.79 -5.82 0.23
CA VAL A 60 2.16 -5.79 0.76
C VAL A 60 3.00 -4.87 -0.10
N LYS A 61 3.45 -3.76 0.50
CA LYS A 61 4.32 -2.76 -0.13
C LYS A 61 5.76 -3.28 -0.11
N LEU A 62 6.43 -3.32 -1.27
CA LEU A 62 7.78 -3.88 -1.48
C LEU A 62 8.82 -2.78 -1.77
N GLY A 63 8.59 -1.56 -1.30
CA GLY A 63 9.46 -0.42 -1.53
C GLY A 63 9.68 -0.16 -3.03
N ALA A 64 10.94 -0.12 -3.45
CA ALA A 64 11.31 0.11 -4.85
C ALA A 64 10.88 -1.02 -5.80
N GLN A 65 10.53 -2.19 -5.29
CA GLN A 65 10.02 -3.31 -6.08
C GLN A 65 8.50 -3.24 -6.32
N GLY A 66 7.84 -2.19 -5.83
CA GLY A 66 6.41 -1.99 -6.04
C GLY A 66 5.54 -2.56 -4.95
N SER A 67 4.51 -3.31 -5.33
CA SER A 67 3.55 -3.88 -4.38
C SER A 67 2.97 -5.20 -4.88
N CYS A 68 2.52 -6.00 -3.93
CA CYS A 68 1.78 -7.23 -4.17
C CYS A 68 0.38 -7.09 -3.56
N ILE A 69 -0.66 -7.36 -4.34
CA ILE A 69 -2.05 -7.28 -3.91
C ILE A 69 -2.68 -8.66 -4.06
N LYS A 70 -3.44 -9.10 -3.06
CA LYS A 70 -4.22 -10.33 -3.14
C LYS A 70 -5.66 -10.11 -2.70
N LYS A 71 -6.58 -10.64 -3.52
CA LYS A 71 -8.02 -10.68 -3.25
C LYS A 71 -8.56 -12.05 -3.68
N GLY A 72 -8.93 -12.88 -2.72
CA GLY A 72 -9.33 -14.26 -2.98
C GLY A 72 -8.22 -15.03 -3.73
N THR A 73 -8.51 -15.51 -4.94
CA THR A 73 -7.54 -16.21 -5.80
C THR A 73 -6.72 -15.26 -6.69
N GLU A 74 -7.15 -14.02 -6.86
CA GLU A 74 -6.45 -13.01 -7.65
C GLU A 74 -5.21 -12.54 -6.91
N CYS A 75 -4.06 -12.57 -7.58
CA CYS A 75 -2.79 -12.07 -7.05
C CYS A 75 -2.10 -11.22 -8.12
N ILE A 76 -1.87 -9.95 -7.81
CA ILE A 76 -1.30 -8.95 -8.72
C ILE A 76 0.03 -8.48 -8.13
N LYS A 77 1.10 -8.57 -8.90
CA LYS A 77 2.37 -7.90 -8.59
C LYS A 77 2.53 -6.71 -9.53
N LEU A 78 2.76 -5.54 -8.97
CA LEU A 78 2.99 -4.32 -9.72
C LEU A 78 4.37 -3.76 -9.40
N GLU A 79 5.13 -3.50 -10.45
CA GLU A 79 6.41 -2.81 -10.36
C GLU A 79 6.19 -1.30 -10.43
N VAL A 80 7.05 -0.55 -9.76
CA VAL A 80 7.01 0.92 -9.77
C VAL A 80 8.18 1.45 -10.56
N PRO A 81 7.97 2.41 -11.48
CA PRO A 81 9.08 3.06 -12.15
C PRO A 81 10.05 3.68 -11.15
N PRO A 82 11.37 3.58 -11.38
CA PRO A 82 12.36 4.13 -10.47
C PRO A 82 12.20 5.65 -10.37
N VAL A 83 12.25 6.17 -9.15
CA VAL A 83 12.25 7.61 -8.89
C VAL A 83 13.68 8.19 -9.09
N LYS A 84 13.76 9.44 -9.54
CA LYS A 84 15.05 10.10 -9.78
C LYS A 84 15.88 10.27 -8.50
N LYS A 85 15.20 10.57 -7.38
CA LYS A 85 15.86 10.83 -6.10
C LYS A 85 14.87 10.54 -4.97
N VAL A 86 15.28 9.72 -4.00
CA VAL A 86 14.61 9.56 -2.71
C VAL A 86 15.22 10.57 -1.75
N VAL A 87 14.40 11.40 -1.13
CA VAL A 87 14.79 12.46 -0.18
C VAL A 87 14.36 12.08 1.23
N ASP A 88 13.11 11.67 1.39
CA ASP A 88 12.52 11.31 2.67
C ASP A 88 11.38 10.30 2.43
N THR A 89 11.40 9.18 3.11
CA THR A 89 10.39 8.12 2.94
C THR A 89 9.19 8.28 3.87
N THR A 90 9.17 9.32 4.70
CA THR A 90 8.07 9.61 5.62
C THR A 90 6.75 9.79 4.84
N GLY A 91 5.72 9.10 5.30
CA GLY A 91 4.38 9.17 4.69
C GLY A 91 4.21 8.40 3.38
N ALA A 92 5.24 7.72 2.87
CA ALA A 92 5.11 6.94 1.62
C ALA A 92 3.98 5.91 1.70
N GLY A 93 3.86 5.19 2.82
CA GLY A 93 2.80 4.23 3.07
C GLY A 93 1.42 4.88 3.09
N ASP A 94 1.27 6.01 3.79
CA ASP A 94 0.01 6.75 3.91
C ASP A 94 -0.46 7.27 2.54
N TYR A 95 0.46 7.83 1.76
CA TYR A 95 0.17 8.31 0.41
C TYR A 95 -0.21 7.16 -0.54
N TYR A 96 0.46 6.02 -0.42
CA TYR A 96 0.10 4.82 -1.18
C TYR A 96 -1.32 4.37 -0.81
N ALA A 97 -1.61 4.21 0.48
CA ALA A 97 -2.92 3.77 0.96
C ALA A 97 -4.03 4.76 0.55
N ALA A 98 -3.79 6.07 0.67
CA ALA A 98 -4.73 7.10 0.23
C ALA A 98 -5.05 7.00 -1.26
N GLY A 99 -4.03 6.85 -2.12
CA GLY A 99 -4.22 6.68 -3.57
C GLY A 99 -4.95 5.40 -3.94
N PHE A 100 -4.60 4.29 -3.28
CA PHE A 100 -5.27 3.01 -3.46
C PHE A 100 -6.75 3.08 -3.09
N LEU A 101 -7.07 3.64 -1.92
CA LEU A 101 -8.44 3.80 -1.45
C LEU A 101 -9.25 4.76 -2.31
N TYR A 102 -8.65 5.85 -2.79
CA TYR A 102 -9.29 6.73 -3.78
C TYR A 102 -9.70 5.94 -5.01
N GLY A 103 -8.79 5.17 -5.60
CA GLY A 103 -9.10 4.34 -6.76
C GLY A 103 -10.21 3.33 -6.48
N LEU A 104 -10.18 2.69 -5.31
CA LEU A 104 -11.18 1.72 -4.89
C LEU A 104 -12.57 2.36 -4.75
N THR A 105 -12.67 3.56 -4.16
CA THR A 105 -13.95 4.28 -4.02
C THR A 105 -14.51 4.76 -5.36
N CYS A 106 -13.65 4.95 -6.36
CA CYS A 106 -14.04 5.26 -7.74
C CYS A 106 -14.42 4.01 -8.55
N GLY A 107 -14.30 2.82 -7.98
CA GLY A 107 -14.64 1.55 -8.66
C GLY A 107 -13.61 1.06 -9.67
N TYR A 108 -12.35 1.52 -9.56
CA TYR A 108 -11.28 1.05 -10.45
C TYR A 108 -10.78 -0.34 -10.06
N SER A 109 -10.12 -1.02 -11.01
CA SER A 109 -9.48 -2.32 -10.76
C SER A 109 -8.37 -2.20 -9.69
N LEU A 110 -8.07 -3.29 -8.99
CA LEU A 110 -6.99 -3.31 -7.98
C LEU A 110 -5.64 -2.86 -8.57
N GLU A 111 -5.40 -3.21 -9.83
CA GLU A 111 -4.22 -2.76 -10.58
C GLU A 111 -4.18 -1.23 -10.69
N LYS A 112 -5.26 -0.59 -11.19
CA LYS A 112 -5.35 0.88 -11.29
C LYS A 112 -5.27 1.54 -9.90
N CYS A 113 -5.89 0.97 -8.88
CA CYS A 113 -5.78 1.46 -7.49
C CYS A 113 -4.31 1.48 -7.01
N SER A 114 -3.57 0.39 -7.26
CA SER A 114 -2.16 0.30 -6.87
C SER A 114 -1.26 1.26 -7.65
N ILE A 115 -1.53 1.46 -8.95
CA ILE A 115 -0.79 2.43 -9.75
C ILE A 115 -1.01 3.86 -9.21
N ILE A 116 -2.24 4.22 -8.87
CA ILE A 116 -2.55 5.53 -8.25
C ILE A 116 -1.80 5.67 -6.91
N GLY A 117 -1.86 4.66 -6.06
CA GLY A 117 -1.10 4.63 -4.79
C GLY A 117 0.39 4.81 -5.01
N SER A 118 0.95 4.12 -5.99
CA SER A 118 2.37 4.19 -6.35
C SER A 118 2.77 5.57 -6.89
N ILE A 119 1.92 6.21 -7.69
CA ILE A 119 2.13 7.59 -8.15
C ILE A 119 2.21 8.54 -6.96
N LEU A 120 1.30 8.46 -6.01
CA LEU A 120 1.31 9.31 -4.83
C LEU A 120 2.55 9.06 -3.96
N ALA A 121 2.84 7.81 -3.64
CA ALA A 121 4.00 7.43 -2.84
C ALA A 121 5.32 7.88 -3.48
N SER A 122 5.49 7.65 -4.78
CA SER A 122 6.70 8.04 -5.52
C SER A 122 6.91 9.56 -5.59
N ASN A 123 5.86 10.35 -5.49
CA ASN A 123 5.98 11.80 -5.46
C ASN A 123 6.31 12.33 -4.07
N VAL A 124 5.70 11.79 -2.99
CA VAL A 124 5.99 12.27 -1.64
C VAL A 124 7.42 11.96 -1.21
N ILE A 125 8.01 10.83 -1.59
CA ILE A 125 9.38 10.49 -1.20
C ILE A 125 10.47 11.37 -1.86
N GLN A 126 10.12 12.26 -2.76
CA GLN A 126 11.05 13.19 -3.41
C GLN A 126 11.12 14.57 -2.73
N VAL A 127 10.38 14.77 -1.65
CA VAL A 127 10.40 16.01 -0.86
C VAL A 127 10.73 15.70 0.60
N VAL A 128 11.07 16.73 1.37
CA VAL A 128 11.24 16.60 2.83
C VAL A 128 9.86 16.70 3.49
N GLY A 129 9.56 15.76 4.36
CA GLY A 129 8.25 15.68 5.03
C GLY A 129 7.14 15.23 4.11
N THR A 130 5.89 15.52 4.49
CA THR A 130 4.70 14.97 3.83
C THR A 130 3.87 16.01 3.07
N THR A 131 4.37 17.24 2.92
CA THR A 131 3.60 18.31 2.26
C THR A 131 4.06 18.51 0.81
N LEU A 132 3.16 18.22 -0.12
CA LEU A 132 3.38 18.49 -1.53
C LEU A 132 2.88 19.89 -1.93
N SER A 133 3.64 20.60 -2.78
CA SER A 133 3.22 21.90 -3.30
C SER A 133 1.98 21.78 -4.19
N LYS A 134 1.22 22.87 -4.32
CA LYS A 134 0.04 22.91 -5.22
C LYS A 134 0.40 22.51 -6.65
N LYS A 135 1.53 23.02 -7.17
CA LYS A 135 2.03 22.66 -8.51
C LYS A 135 2.23 21.14 -8.63
N LYS A 136 2.82 20.52 -7.59
CA LYS A 136 3.06 19.08 -7.58
C LYS A 136 1.76 18.29 -7.57
N TRP A 137 0.78 18.73 -6.81
CA TRP A 137 -0.56 18.15 -6.82
C TRP A 137 -1.25 18.24 -8.18
N ASP A 138 -1.13 19.38 -8.88
CA ASP A 138 -1.71 19.56 -10.21
C ASP A 138 -1.06 18.61 -11.23
N GLU A 139 0.28 18.42 -11.17
CA GLU A 139 1.00 17.44 -11.99
C GLU A 139 0.54 16.00 -11.71
N ILE A 140 0.38 15.62 -10.43
CA ILE A 140 -0.09 14.29 -10.02
C ILE A 140 -1.49 14.01 -10.55
N LYS A 141 -2.42 14.97 -10.42
CA LYS A 141 -3.80 14.82 -10.92
C LYS A 141 -3.83 14.59 -12.42
N LEU A 142 -3.07 15.37 -13.19
CA LEU A 142 -2.97 15.18 -14.64
C LEU A 142 -2.43 13.79 -15.01
N ASN A 143 -1.43 13.31 -14.28
CA ASN A 143 -0.88 11.97 -14.52
C ASN A 143 -1.90 10.87 -14.24
N ILE A 144 -2.67 11.00 -13.15
CA ILE A 144 -3.71 10.04 -12.80
C ILE A 144 -4.85 10.09 -13.83
N GLU A 145 -5.30 11.28 -14.24
CA GLU A 145 -6.34 11.43 -15.26
C GLU A 145 -5.93 10.78 -16.60
N ALA A 146 -4.70 11.02 -17.05
CA ALA A 146 -4.16 10.40 -18.26
C ALA A 146 -4.13 8.86 -18.18
N LEU A 147 -3.75 8.33 -17.02
CA LEU A 147 -3.74 6.88 -16.76
C LEU A 147 -5.16 6.28 -16.81
N LEU A 148 -6.14 7.00 -16.30
CA LEU A 148 -7.51 6.50 -16.20
C LEU A 148 -8.25 6.48 -17.55
N GLN A 149 -7.78 7.32 -18.49
CA GLN A 149 -8.32 7.39 -19.85
C GLN A 149 -7.70 6.35 -20.81
N ALA A 150 -6.56 5.77 -20.42
CA ALA A 150 -5.88 4.72 -21.16
C ALA A 150 -6.45 3.33 -20.78
#